data_d13122cc42226f737cd12864891bc09f
#
_entry.id   d13122cc42226f737cd12864891bc09f
#
_cell.length_a   1.000
_cell.length_b   1.000
_cell.length_c   1.000
_cell.angle_alpha   90.00
_cell.angle_beta   90.00
_cell.angle_gamma   90.00
#
_symmetry.space_group_name_H-M   'P 1'
#
loop_
_entity.id
_entity.type
_entity.pdbx_description
1 polymer ?
#
loop_
_entity_poly.entity_id
_entity_poly.type
_entity_poly.pdbx_seq_one_letter_code
_entity_poly.pdbx_strand_id
1 'polypeptide(L)'
;MPRFPCSYVDEGRPQGAGCSPRKGPQASLRVKRARLETIKSREDISDLFSCGKRLHTPYLTLIVLPTKQHGLNGRVAFVAGKKLGNAVWRNSAKRRMRAICHELGGPWKGFDVIFLAKSGICRGSYSKVLAACDETLERAGIR
;
A
#
# COMPACT_ATOMS: atom_id res chain seq x y z
N MET A 1 2.92 -51.97 -28.82
CA MET A 1 3.18 -51.61 -28.37
C MET A 1 3.09 -50.96 -27.40
N PRO A 2 3.13 -50.37 -26.85
CA PRO A 2 3.33 -49.87 -25.81
C PRO A 2 2.78 -48.88 -25.33
N ARG A 3 2.26 -48.43 -25.41
CA ARG A 3 1.80 -47.64 -25.08
C ARG A 3 1.47 -47.48 -23.91
N PHE A 4 1.33 -47.97 -23.22
CA PHE A 4 1.19 -48.02 -22.07
C PHE A 4 1.73 -47.19 -21.23
N PRO A 5 2.68 -46.81 -21.44
CA PRO A 5 3.38 -45.89 -20.64
C PRO A 5 2.69 -44.61 -20.45
N CYS A 6 2.01 -44.19 -21.42
CA CYS A 6 1.29 -42.94 -21.34
C CYS A 6 0.28 -42.89 -20.23
N SER A 7 -0.44 -43.92 -20.09
CA SER A 7 -1.42 -43.96 -19.03
C SER A 7 -0.79 -43.92 -17.71
N TYR A 8 0.32 -44.54 -17.63
CA TYR A 8 1.06 -44.59 -16.44
C TYR A 8 1.46 -43.24 -15.96
N VAL A 9 1.87 -42.44 -16.86
CA VAL A 9 2.30 -41.09 -16.53
C VAL A 9 1.16 -40.26 -15.97
N ASP A 10 0.00 -40.42 -16.47
CA ASP A 10 -1.14 -39.66 -16.03
C ASP A 10 -1.49 -39.92 -14.58
N GLU A 11 -1.30 -41.11 -14.15
CA GLU A 11 -1.55 -41.42 -12.77
C GLU A 11 -0.70 -40.66 -11.81
N GLY A 12 0.52 -40.44 -12.16
CA GLY A 12 1.39 -39.69 -11.31
C GLY A 12 1.03 -38.22 -11.19
N ARG A 13 0.49 -37.70 -12.25
CA ARG A 13 0.19 -36.28 -12.25
C ARG A 13 -0.94 -35.87 -11.34
N PRO A 14 -2.03 -36.57 -11.32
CA PRO A 14 -3.12 -36.20 -10.46
C PRO A 14 -2.72 -36.07 -9.02
N GLN A 15 -1.75 -36.79 -8.66
CA GLN A 15 -1.24 -36.70 -7.31
C GLN A 15 -0.67 -35.32 -6.99
N GLY A 16 -0.14 -34.70 -7.97
CA GLY A 16 0.33 -33.36 -7.82
C GLY A 16 -0.79 -32.38 -7.46
N ALA A 17 -1.99 -32.71 -7.84
CA ALA A 17 -3.11 -31.92 -7.47
C ALA A 17 -3.30 -31.81 -5.97
N GLY A 18 -2.77 -32.72 -5.23
CA GLY A 18 -2.77 -32.61 -3.79
C GLY A 18 -2.16 -31.32 -3.28
N CYS A 19 -1.41 -30.65 -4.10
CA CYS A 19 -0.88 -29.37 -3.74
C CYS A 19 -1.96 -28.30 -3.54
N SER A 20 -3.04 -28.43 -4.25
CA SER A 20 -4.12 -27.45 -4.20
C SER A 20 -4.74 -27.26 -2.82
N PRO A 21 -5.00 -28.29 -2.08
CA PRO A 21 -5.57 -28.15 -0.75
C PRO A 21 -4.75 -27.32 0.19
N ARG A 22 -3.47 -27.28 -0.01
CA ARG A 22 -2.61 -26.52 0.88
C ARG A 22 -2.89 -25.04 0.86
N LYS A 23 -3.41 -24.56 -0.22
CA LYS A 23 -3.70 -23.14 -0.38
C LYS A 23 -4.96 -22.73 0.38
N GLY A 24 -5.87 -23.65 0.53
CA GLY A 24 -7.13 -23.39 1.18
C GLY A 24 -7.01 -22.89 2.62
N PRO A 25 -6.27 -23.58 3.48
CA PRO A 25 -6.14 -23.15 4.86
C PRO A 25 -5.56 -21.76 5.03
N GLN A 26 -4.69 -21.39 4.15
CA GLN A 26 -4.05 -20.08 4.21
C GLN A 26 -5.03 -18.94 3.95
N ALA A 27 -6.07 -19.21 3.20
CA ALA A 27 -7.07 -18.21 2.90
C ALA A 27 -7.86 -17.78 4.14
N SER A 28 -7.99 -18.64 5.12
CA SER A 28 -8.70 -18.32 6.36
C SER A 28 -8.03 -17.23 7.18
N LEU A 29 -6.75 -17.04 6.99
CA LEU A 29 -5.98 -16.02 7.66
C LEU A 29 -6.05 -14.66 6.96
N ARG A 30 -6.87 -14.52 5.94
CA ARG A 30 -7.09 -13.23 5.32
C ARG A 30 -7.76 -12.29 6.32
N VAL A 31 -6.95 -11.54 6.98
CA VAL A 31 -7.41 -10.31 7.60
C VAL A 31 -8.05 -9.50 6.48
N LYS A 32 -9.31 -9.17 6.64
CA LYS A 32 -9.99 -8.27 5.70
C LYS A 32 -9.21 -6.97 5.67
N ARG A 33 -8.37 -6.82 4.68
CA ARG A 33 -7.65 -5.56 4.48
C ARG A 33 -8.72 -4.51 4.24
N ALA A 34 -8.82 -3.58 5.14
CA ALA A 34 -9.72 -2.46 4.98
C ALA A 34 -9.43 -1.84 3.61
N ARG A 35 -10.47 -1.66 2.82
CA ARG A 35 -10.34 -1.12 1.48
C ARG A 35 -9.86 0.30 1.63
N LEU A 36 -8.62 0.57 1.23
CA LEU A 36 -8.09 1.92 1.23
C LEU A 36 -8.86 2.76 0.23
N GLU A 37 -9.63 3.70 0.72
CA GLU A 37 -10.27 4.67 -0.16
C GLU A 37 -9.20 5.61 -0.70
N THR A 38 -8.98 5.52 -2.01
CA THR A 38 -7.95 6.31 -2.68
C THR A 38 -8.58 7.53 -3.32
N ILE A 39 -7.99 8.69 -3.07
CA ILE A 39 -8.39 9.94 -3.72
C ILE A 39 -8.09 9.82 -5.21
N LYS A 40 -9.12 9.94 -6.04
CA LYS A 40 -9.00 9.88 -7.50
C LYS A 40 -9.17 11.24 -8.16
N SER A 41 -9.84 12.17 -7.49
CA SER A 41 -10.09 13.50 -8.02
C SER A 41 -8.81 14.31 -8.10
N ARG A 42 -8.61 14.94 -9.24
CA ARG A 42 -7.49 15.85 -9.47
C ARG A 42 -7.61 17.13 -8.67
N GLU A 43 -8.84 17.58 -8.49
CA GLU A 43 -9.16 18.78 -7.74
C GLU A 43 -8.85 18.60 -6.26
N ASP A 44 -9.30 17.50 -5.67
CA ASP A 44 -9.00 17.17 -4.28
C ASP A 44 -7.49 17.07 -4.02
N ILE A 45 -6.77 16.49 -4.95
CA ILE A 45 -5.30 16.38 -4.86
C ILE A 45 -4.66 17.77 -4.94
N SER A 46 -5.13 18.64 -5.82
CA SER A 46 -4.64 20.01 -5.94
C SER A 46 -4.90 20.83 -4.68
N ASP A 47 -6.09 20.71 -4.13
CA ASP A 47 -6.47 21.36 -2.87
C ASP A 47 -5.59 20.91 -1.71
N LEU A 48 -5.30 19.60 -1.64
CA LEU A 48 -4.41 19.04 -0.64
C LEU A 48 -2.99 19.59 -0.77
N PHE A 49 -2.49 19.76 -1.99
CA PHE A 49 -1.18 20.35 -2.21
C PHE A 49 -1.12 21.84 -1.85
N SER A 50 -2.23 22.56 -2.01
CA SER A 50 -2.31 24.01 -1.76
C SER A 50 -2.57 24.31 -0.29
N CYS A 51 -3.52 23.63 0.32
CA CYS A 51 -4.02 23.95 1.67
C CYS A 51 -3.56 22.95 2.74
N GLY A 52 -3.02 21.79 2.34
CA GLY A 52 -2.65 20.74 3.28
C GLY A 52 -1.41 21.06 4.11
N LYS A 53 -1.43 20.62 5.36
CA LYS A 53 -0.27 20.71 6.24
C LYS A 53 0.79 19.71 5.78
N ARG A 54 1.97 20.20 5.46
CA ARG A 54 3.07 19.37 4.99
C ARG A 54 3.94 18.91 6.15
N LEU A 55 4.06 17.61 6.29
CA LEU A 55 4.87 16.97 7.30
C LEU A 55 6.03 16.27 6.60
N HIS A 56 7.23 16.76 6.84
CA HIS A 56 8.41 16.25 6.15
C HIS A 56 9.11 15.17 6.95
N THR A 57 9.28 14.00 6.32
CA THR A 57 10.20 12.97 6.82
C THR A 57 11.38 12.83 5.86
N PRO A 58 12.45 12.19 6.25
CA PRO A 58 13.61 12.01 5.38
C PRO A 58 13.30 11.14 4.15
N TYR A 59 12.29 10.27 4.25
CA TYR A 59 11.97 9.29 3.21
C TYR A 59 10.76 9.65 2.34
N LEU A 60 9.83 10.42 2.88
CA LEU A 60 8.64 10.85 2.17
C LEU A 60 8.09 12.14 2.79
N THR A 61 7.11 12.75 2.16
CA THR A 61 6.36 13.88 2.72
C THR A 61 4.91 13.47 2.86
N LEU A 62 4.35 13.69 4.02
CA LEU A 62 2.92 13.52 4.26
C LEU A 62 2.24 14.89 4.12
N ILE A 63 1.14 14.95 3.41
CA ILE A 63 0.32 16.15 3.31
C ILE A 63 -1.05 15.79 3.86
N VAL A 64 -1.49 16.52 4.85
CA VAL A 64 -2.69 16.24 5.60
C VAL A 64 -3.64 17.42 5.56
N LEU A 65 -4.88 17.13 5.24
CA LEU A 65 -5.96 18.13 5.26
C LEU A 65 -7.18 17.52 5.94
N PRO A 66 -7.87 18.23 6.81
CA PRO A 66 -9.15 17.77 7.32
C PRO A 66 -10.14 17.64 6.15
N THR A 67 -10.84 16.52 6.08
CA THR A 67 -11.75 16.28 4.97
C THR A 67 -12.91 17.24 4.98
N LYS A 68 -13.22 17.80 3.82
CA LYS A 68 -14.38 18.68 3.64
C LYS A 68 -15.68 17.90 3.50
N GLN A 69 -15.59 16.63 3.16
CA GLN A 69 -16.75 15.78 3.01
C GLN A 69 -17.11 15.16 4.35
N HIS A 70 -18.34 15.30 4.76
CA HIS A 70 -18.87 14.71 5.99
C HIS A 70 -18.93 13.18 5.97
N GLY A 71 -18.02 12.55 5.25
CA GLY A 71 -17.85 11.10 5.23
C GLY A 71 -17.03 10.65 6.43
N LEU A 72 -17.47 9.57 7.03
CA LEU A 72 -16.80 8.97 8.20
C LEU A 72 -15.42 8.37 7.89
N ASN A 73 -15.07 8.22 6.63
CA ASN A 73 -13.86 7.57 6.21
C ASN A 73 -12.87 8.56 5.61
N GLY A 74 -11.66 8.55 6.14
CA GLY A 74 -10.57 9.29 5.55
C GLY A 74 -10.14 8.69 4.21
N ARG A 75 -9.56 9.52 3.35
CA ARG A 75 -9.06 9.08 2.05
C ARG A 75 -7.56 9.28 1.97
N VAL A 76 -6.88 8.42 1.19
CA VAL A 76 -5.44 8.51 1.02
C VAL A 76 -5.07 8.55 -0.46
N ALA A 77 -3.96 9.23 -0.77
CA ALA A 77 -3.37 9.21 -2.10
C ALA A 77 -1.87 8.90 -2.04
N PHE A 78 -1.39 8.21 -3.05
CA PHE A 78 0.02 7.83 -3.14
C PHE A 78 0.63 8.41 -4.40
N VAL A 79 1.53 9.36 -4.24
CA VAL A 79 2.16 10.10 -5.33
C VAL A 79 3.65 9.79 -5.39
N ALA A 80 4.11 9.35 -6.55
CA ALA A 80 5.52 9.17 -6.84
C ALA A 80 5.86 9.93 -8.12
N GLY A 81 6.66 10.97 -7.99
CA GLY A 81 7.00 11.87 -9.08
C GLY A 81 7.80 11.18 -10.19
N LYS A 82 7.58 11.61 -11.43
CA LYS A 82 8.31 11.08 -12.60
C LYS A 82 9.82 11.32 -12.50
N LYS A 83 10.23 12.42 -11.88
CA LYS A 83 11.63 12.80 -11.73
C LYS A 83 12.43 11.89 -10.80
N LEU A 84 11.75 11.09 -9.96
CA LEU A 84 12.41 10.28 -8.95
C LEU A 84 12.91 8.94 -9.48
N GLY A 85 12.38 8.47 -10.59
CA GLY A 85 12.79 7.21 -11.18
C GLY A 85 11.85 6.67 -12.25
N ASN A 86 12.20 5.51 -12.77
CA ASN A 86 11.44 4.82 -13.78
C ASN A 86 10.11 4.23 -13.25
N ALA A 87 9.34 3.62 -14.11
CA ALA A 87 8.04 3.04 -13.74
C ALA A 87 8.15 1.97 -12.65
N VAL A 88 9.19 1.15 -12.72
CA VAL A 88 9.43 0.07 -11.74
C VAL A 88 9.67 0.66 -10.36
N TRP A 89 10.54 1.66 -10.27
CA TRP A 89 10.83 2.36 -9.02
C TRP A 89 9.56 3.00 -8.43
N ARG A 90 8.79 3.69 -9.27
CA ARG A 90 7.55 4.35 -8.82
C ARG A 90 6.51 3.35 -8.31
N ASN A 91 6.39 2.20 -8.96
CA ASN A 91 5.48 1.15 -8.51
C ASN A 91 5.93 0.55 -7.18
N SER A 92 7.24 0.32 -7.01
CA SER A 92 7.81 -0.16 -5.75
C SER A 92 7.58 0.83 -4.61
N ALA A 93 7.81 2.12 -4.87
CA ALA A 93 7.57 3.19 -3.90
C ALA A 93 6.09 3.23 -3.48
N LYS A 94 5.16 3.16 -4.43
CA LYS A 94 3.72 3.15 -4.15
C LYS A 94 3.30 1.93 -3.33
N ARG A 95 3.83 0.75 -3.67
CA ARG A 95 3.55 -0.48 -2.90
C ARG A 95 4.03 -0.33 -1.45
N ARG A 96 5.22 0.22 -1.28
CA ARG A 96 5.80 0.43 0.04
C ARG A 96 4.98 1.43 0.86
N MET A 97 4.58 2.53 0.27
CA MET A 97 3.71 3.52 0.94
C MET A 97 2.36 2.94 1.33
N ARG A 98 1.76 2.09 0.49
CA ARG A 98 0.50 1.42 0.84
C ARG A 98 0.66 0.47 2.03
N ALA A 99 1.74 -0.29 2.05
CA ALA A 99 2.03 -1.19 3.17
C ALA A 99 2.21 -0.40 4.47
N ILE A 100 2.98 0.69 4.43
CA ILE A 100 3.18 1.57 5.58
C ILE A 100 1.85 2.17 6.05
N CYS A 101 1.06 2.70 5.14
CA CYS A 101 -0.25 3.25 5.47
C CYS A 101 -1.16 2.22 6.17
N HIS A 102 -1.12 1.00 5.68
CA HIS A 102 -1.90 -0.09 6.26
C HIS A 102 -1.44 -0.46 7.67
N GLU A 103 -0.14 -0.52 7.91
CA GLU A 103 0.42 -0.83 9.23
C GLU A 103 0.15 0.30 10.24
N LEU A 104 0.16 1.53 9.78
CA LEU A 104 -0.16 2.69 10.60
C LEU A 104 -1.66 2.83 10.91
N GLY A 105 -2.49 1.93 10.38
CA GLY A 105 -3.94 1.96 10.61
C GLY A 105 -4.70 2.96 9.77
N GLY A 106 -4.11 3.47 8.69
CA GLY A 106 -4.83 4.36 7.77
C GLY A 106 -5.87 3.62 6.92
N PRO A 107 -6.83 4.30 6.38
CA PRO A 107 -7.05 5.76 6.38
C PRO A 107 -7.61 6.30 7.70
N TRP A 108 -7.18 7.48 8.08
CA TRP A 108 -7.60 8.11 9.34
C TRP A 108 -8.90 8.88 9.14
N LYS A 109 -9.85 8.64 10.02
CA LYS A 109 -11.18 9.28 9.95
C LYS A 109 -11.07 10.80 10.02
N GLY A 110 -11.74 11.47 9.13
CA GLY A 110 -11.78 12.93 9.13
C GLY A 110 -10.57 13.61 8.49
N PHE A 111 -9.62 12.86 7.95
CA PHE A 111 -8.44 13.41 7.31
C PHE A 111 -8.20 12.81 5.93
N ASP A 112 -7.85 13.67 4.99
CA ASP A 112 -7.34 13.29 3.69
C ASP A 112 -5.82 13.40 3.72
N VAL A 113 -5.12 12.32 3.37
CA VAL A 113 -3.67 12.24 3.48
C VAL A 113 -3.02 11.89 2.15
N ILE A 114 -2.02 12.66 1.74
CA ILE A 114 -1.19 12.32 0.58
C ILE A 114 0.18 11.84 1.04
N PHE A 115 0.58 10.69 0.55
CA PHE A 115 1.93 10.18 0.69
C PHE A 115 2.73 10.55 -0.55
N LEU A 116 3.64 11.49 -0.43
CA LEU A 116 4.51 11.93 -1.51
C LEU A 116 5.89 11.30 -1.36
N ALA A 117 6.26 10.42 -2.28
CA ALA A 117 7.53 9.72 -2.25
C ALA A 117 8.72 10.66 -2.44
N LYS A 118 9.79 10.42 -1.70
CA LYS A 118 11.13 10.98 -1.95
C LYS A 118 12.07 9.88 -2.42
N SER A 119 13.22 10.25 -2.96
CA SER A 119 14.21 9.29 -3.47
C SER A 119 14.67 8.27 -2.43
N GLY A 120 14.67 8.62 -1.16
CA GLY A 120 15.07 7.76 -0.06
C GLY A 120 14.12 6.63 0.29
N ILE A 121 12.89 6.66 -0.21
CA ILE A 121 11.87 5.71 0.23
C ILE A 121 12.21 4.25 -0.11
N CYS A 122 12.85 4.02 -1.24
CA CYS A 122 13.25 2.67 -1.66
C CYS A 122 14.63 2.27 -1.09
N ARG A 123 15.44 3.23 -0.70
CA ARG A 123 16.78 2.98 -0.15
C ARG A 123 16.75 2.73 1.35
N GLY A 124 15.85 3.38 2.06
CA GLY A 124 15.73 3.24 3.50
C GLY A 124 15.19 1.89 3.92
N SER A 125 15.59 1.44 5.11
CA SER A 125 14.98 0.25 5.72
C SER A 125 13.49 0.50 5.95
N TYR A 126 12.69 -0.53 5.75
CA TYR A 126 11.25 -0.45 5.93
C TYR A 126 10.86 0.03 7.33
N SER A 127 11.50 -0.55 8.35
CA SER A 127 11.25 -0.20 9.74
C SER A 127 11.54 1.27 10.07
N LYS A 128 12.64 1.80 9.50
CA LYS A 128 13.00 3.22 9.70
C LYS A 128 12.01 4.16 9.05
N VAL A 129 11.52 3.81 7.86
CA VAL A 129 10.51 4.61 7.16
C VAL A 129 9.19 4.57 7.93
N LEU A 130 8.81 3.40 8.41
CA LEU A 130 7.59 3.20 9.21
C LEU A 130 7.64 4.05 10.48
N ALA A 131 8.72 3.94 11.26
CA ALA A 131 8.89 4.70 12.49
C ALA A 131 8.86 6.21 12.27
N ALA A 132 9.53 6.69 11.23
CA ALA A 132 9.52 8.12 10.89
C ALA A 132 8.13 8.63 10.50
N CYS A 133 7.33 7.79 9.86
CA CYS A 133 5.95 8.14 9.53
C CYS A 133 5.06 8.15 10.77
N ASP A 134 5.22 7.17 11.63
CA ASP A 134 4.46 7.03 12.87
C ASP A 134 4.68 8.24 13.78
N GLU A 135 5.92 8.56 14.07
CA GLU A 135 6.30 9.73 14.87
C GLU A 135 5.75 11.04 14.29
N THR A 136 5.76 11.15 12.97
CA THR A 136 5.28 12.35 12.30
C THR A 136 3.76 12.48 12.37
N LEU A 137 3.02 11.38 12.29
CA LEU A 137 1.56 11.36 12.43
C LEU A 137 1.13 11.63 13.87
N GLU A 138 1.85 11.11 14.86
CA GLU A 138 1.62 11.41 16.26
C GLU A 138 1.81 12.91 16.56
N ARG A 139 2.90 13.50 16.08
CA ARG A 139 3.14 14.95 16.22
C ARG A 139 2.06 15.79 15.55
N ALA A 140 1.42 15.25 14.51
CA ALA A 140 0.34 15.94 13.82
C ALA A 140 -1.02 15.78 14.51
N GLY A 141 -1.11 14.91 15.53
CA GLY A 141 -2.35 14.64 16.24
C GLY A 141 -3.39 13.87 15.44
N ILE A 142 -2.94 13.04 14.48
CA ILE A 142 -3.81 12.27 13.61
C ILE A 142 -4.03 10.86 14.14
N ARG A 143 -3.10 10.40 14.95
CA ARG A 143 -3.12 9.09 15.55
C ARG A 143 -3.10 9.20 17.06
#